data_8aa19faf3659a0ea229c3c5a6d850d9a
#
_entry.id   8aa19faf3659a0ea229c3c5a6d850d9a
#
_cell.length_a   1.000
_cell.length_b   1.000
_cell.length_c   1.000
_cell.angle_alpha   90.00
_cell.angle_beta   90.00
_cell.angle_gamma   90.00
#
_symmetry.space_group_name_H-M   'P 1'
#
loop_
_entity.id
_entity.type
_entity.pdbx_description
1 polymer ?
#
loop_
_entity_poly.entity_id
_entity_poly.type
_entity_poly.pdbx_seq_one_letter_code
_entity_poly.pdbx_strand_id
1 'polypeptide(L)'
;VKNLVLRTHHSSRFLYVDTFKVLSKIYGFDCKLYGATPSDLDDLEAGLAAGLELSALFTEFPGNPLLGSVDLERIQRLASDHQFLFVVDDTVATSVNVELVSYCDVVCTSLTKMFSGSCNVMGGSIALNPQSKFFSTMKGLLKDQFVDTYFPPDANVMEKNSADFEERVLIASQNAERIADMLRNDATVEQVYYPKGNPTEDIYEKY
;
A
#
# COMPACT_ATOMS: atom_id res chain seq x y z
N VAL A 1 5.37 -3.89 -24.84
CA VAL A 1 5.21 -4.56 -23.52
C VAL A 1 5.02 -3.47 -22.49
N LYS A 2 3.91 -3.50 -21.76
CA LYS A 2 3.62 -2.49 -20.73
C LYS A 2 4.26 -2.94 -19.43
N ASN A 3 5.07 -2.08 -18.83
CA ASN A 3 5.79 -2.38 -17.60
C ASN A 3 4.91 -2.10 -16.38
N LEU A 4 4.96 -3.01 -15.41
CA LEU A 4 4.40 -2.84 -14.09
C LEU A 4 5.52 -2.51 -13.13
N VAL A 5 5.38 -1.45 -12.34
CA VAL A 5 6.39 -1.08 -11.34
C VAL A 5 5.82 -1.33 -9.96
N LEU A 6 6.58 -2.05 -9.17
CA LEU A 6 6.34 -2.23 -7.75
C LEU A 6 7.41 -1.47 -6.97
N ARG A 7 6.99 -0.70 -5.98
CA ARG A 7 7.87 -0.05 -5.04
C ARG A 7 7.72 -0.70 -3.67
N THR A 8 8.79 -1.35 -3.18
CA THR A 8 8.81 -1.97 -1.85
C THR A 8 10.04 -1.52 -1.09
N HIS A 9 9.93 -1.40 0.23
CA HIS A 9 11.09 -1.19 1.10
C HIS A 9 12.05 -2.39 1.09
N HIS A 10 13.31 -2.09 1.24
CA HIS A 10 14.50 -2.96 1.16
C HIS A 10 14.31 -4.40 1.63
N SER A 11 14.78 -5.32 0.76
CA SER A 11 15.30 -6.67 1.06
C SER A 11 14.40 -7.70 1.72
N SER A 12 13.10 -7.70 1.56
CA SER A 12 12.35 -8.85 2.03
C SER A 12 11.48 -9.49 0.97
N ARG A 13 11.54 -10.80 0.93
CA ARG A 13 10.76 -11.70 0.11
C ARG A 13 9.29 -11.70 0.54
N PHE A 14 8.58 -10.55 0.42
CA PHE A 14 7.22 -10.46 0.89
C PHE A 14 6.18 -10.52 -0.23
N LEU A 15 4.95 -10.76 0.15
CA LEU A 15 3.81 -11.21 -0.64
C LEU A 15 3.62 -10.51 -2.00
N TYR A 16 3.87 -9.21 -2.11
CA TYR A 16 3.75 -8.50 -3.38
C TYR A 16 4.80 -8.91 -4.40
N VAL A 17 6.05 -9.06 -3.99
CA VAL A 17 7.14 -9.50 -4.90
C VAL A 17 6.80 -10.85 -5.50
N ASP A 18 6.31 -11.79 -4.70
CA ASP A 18 5.94 -13.11 -5.20
C ASP A 18 4.66 -13.06 -6.02
N THR A 19 3.67 -12.26 -5.63
CA THR A 19 2.46 -12.02 -6.43
C THR A 19 2.82 -11.48 -7.81
N PHE A 20 3.67 -10.46 -7.90
CA PHE A 20 4.08 -9.89 -9.19
C PHE A 20 4.91 -10.84 -10.02
N LYS A 21 5.80 -11.62 -9.43
CA LYS A 21 6.53 -12.69 -10.15
C LYS A 21 5.58 -13.72 -10.74
N VAL A 22 4.57 -14.14 -9.97
CA VAL A 22 3.55 -15.09 -10.43
C VAL A 22 2.72 -14.49 -11.55
N LEU A 23 2.20 -13.25 -11.36
CA LEU A 23 1.39 -12.56 -12.36
C LEU A 23 2.20 -12.25 -13.63
N SER A 24 3.45 -11.83 -13.51
CA SER A 24 4.35 -11.64 -14.64
C SER A 24 4.53 -12.93 -15.43
N LYS A 25 4.72 -14.07 -14.75
CA LYS A 25 4.85 -15.38 -15.36
C LYS A 25 3.55 -15.83 -16.05
N ILE A 26 2.38 -15.54 -15.47
CA ILE A 26 1.08 -15.96 -16.01
C ILE A 26 0.66 -15.07 -17.19
N TYR A 27 0.82 -13.75 -17.06
CA TYR A 27 0.29 -12.77 -18.00
C TYR A 27 1.34 -12.12 -18.91
N GLY A 28 2.62 -12.42 -18.70
CA GLY A 28 3.71 -11.98 -19.59
C GLY A 28 4.01 -10.49 -19.55
N PHE A 29 3.71 -9.79 -18.45
CA PHE A 29 4.12 -8.40 -18.29
C PHE A 29 5.43 -8.26 -17.51
N ASP A 30 6.22 -7.25 -17.82
CA ASP A 30 7.44 -6.95 -17.10
C ASP A 30 7.13 -6.24 -15.79
N CYS A 31 7.84 -6.63 -14.74
CA CYS A 31 7.75 -6.02 -13.43
C CYS A 31 9.13 -5.54 -12.98
N LYS A 32 9.27 -4.25 -12.71
CA LYS A 32 10.47 -3.66 -12.14
C LYS A 32 10.21 -3.30 -10.68
N LEU A 33 11.13 -3.70 -9.80
CA LEU A 33 11.11 -3.37 -8.38
C LEU A 33 12.03 -2.18 -8.14
N TYR A 34 11.51 -1.19 -7.43
CA TYR A 34 12.29 -0.08 -6.88
C TYR A 34 12.32 -0.19 -5.36
N GLY A 35 13.39 0.28 -4.74
CA GLY A 35 13.42 0.51 -3.30
C GLY A 35 12.53 1.68 -2.91
N ALA A 36 12.56 2.03 -1.64
CA ALA A 36 11.77 3.15 -1.13
C ALA A 36 12.65 4.33 -0.69
N THR A 37 13.84 4.44 -1.23
CA THR A 37 14.72 5.58 -0.98
C THR A 37 14.35 6.76 -1.89
N PRO A 38 14.67 7.99 -1.52
CA PRO A 38 14.49 9.14 -2.41
C PRO A 38 15.17 8.96 -3.77
N SER A 39 16.37 8.35 -3.81
CA SER A 39 17.08 8.05 -5.05
C SER A 39 16.35 7.06 -5.96
N ASP A 40 15.59 6.10 -5.42
CA ASP A 40 14.78 5.21 -6.24
C ASP A 40 13.64 5.95 -6.96
N LEU A 41 13.12 7.00 -6.32
CA LEU A 41 12.11 7.85 -6.95
C LEU A 41 12.72 8.76 -8.02
N ASP A 42 13.95 9.24 -7.80
CA ASP A 42 14.70 10.00 -8.80
C ASP A 42 15.02 9.13 -10.02
N ASP A 43 15.43 7.86 -9.79
CA ASP A 43 15.67 6.89 -10.87
C ASP A 43 14.39 6.57 -11.68
N LEU A 44 13.26 6.45 -10.98
CA LEU A 44 11.96 6.28 -11.65
C LEU A 44 11.62 7.47 -12.54
N GLU A 45 11.74 8.68 -12.00
CA GLU A 45 11.45 9.91 -12.71
C GLU A 45 12.37 10.09 -13.93
N ALA A 46 13.69 9.84 -13.76
CA ALA A 46 14.64 9.85 -14.86
C ALA A 46 14.30 8.80 -15.94
N GLY A 47 13.88 7.60 -15.53
CA GLY A 47 13.43 6.56 -16.44
C GLY A 47 12.19 6.96 -17.24
N LEU A 48 11.20 7.57 -16.58
CA LEU A 48 9.99 8.08 -17.22
C LEU A 48 10.32 9.21 -18.22
N ALA A 49 11.20 10.13 -17.84
CA ALA A 49 11.67 11.19 -18.73
C ALA A 49 12.44 10.65 -19.94
N ALA A 50 13.13 9.51 -19.78
CA ALA A 50 13.83 8.80 -20.88
C ALA A 50 12.89 7.91 -21.73
N GLY A 51 11.59 7.91 -21.49
CA GLY A 51 10.60 7.18 -22.29
C GLY A 51 10.22 5.81 -21.73
N LEU A 52 10.46 5.54 -20.44
CA LEU A 52 9.91 4.36 -19.79
C LEU A 52 8.37 4.45 -19.76
N GLU A 53 7.70 3.46 -20.34
CA GLU A 53 6.25 3.36 -20.31
C GLU A 53 5.82 2.48 -19.14
N LEU A 54 4.92 2.99 -18.30
CA LEU A 54 4.29 2.26 -17.21
C LEU A 54 2.80 2.07 -17.46
N SER A 55 2.27 0.91 -17.06
CA SER A 55 0.82 0.71 -16.96
C SER A 55 0.30 1.06 -15.58
N ALA A 56 1.05 0.69 -14.54
CA ALA A 56 0.70 0.96 -13.16
C ALA A 56 1.94 0.99 -12.26
N LEU A 57 1.84 1.72 -11.15
CA LEU A 57 2.76 1.70 -10.04
C LEU A 57 1.99 1.29 -8.78
N PHE A 58 2.55 0.34 -8.04
CA PHE A 58 2.04 -0.11 -6.74
C PHE A 58 3.02 0.26 -5.64
N THR A 59 2.51 0.72 -4.50
CA THR A 59 3.31 0.96 -3.30
C THR A 59 2.52 0.62 -2.05
N GLU A 60 3.21 0.23 -0.98
CA GLU A 60 2.65 0.17 0.36
C GLU A 60 2.86 1.52 1.06
N PHE A 61 1.92 1.93 1.91
CA PHE A 61 2.04 3.14 2.71
C PHE A 61 1.51 2.93 4.14
N PRO A 62 2.40 2.94 5.17
CA PRO A 62 3.85 2.84 5.06
C PRO A 62 4.28 1.45 4.59
N GLY A 63 5.53 1.31 4.14
CA GLY A 63 6.07 0.05 3.63
C GLY A 63 6.37 -0.96 4.73
N ASN A 64 5.93 -2.18 4.56
CA ASN A 64 6.22 -3.29 5.46
C ASN A 64 7.56 -3.98 5.04
N PRO A 65 8.52 -4.26 5.98
CA PRO A 65 8.39 -4.19 7.43
C PRO A 65 9.00 -2.93 8.08
N LEU A 66 9.70 -2.08 7.34
CA LEU A 66 10.53 -1.01 7.91
C LEU A 66 9.77 0.32 8.11
N LEU A 67 8.50 0.36 7.77
CA LEU A 67 7.55 1.46 7.98
C LEU A 67 8.00 2.81 7.40
N GLY A 68 8.83 2.78 6.36
CA GLY A 68 9.18 3.99 5.64
C GLY A 68 8.06 4.41 4.68
N SER A 69 7.94 5.70 4.42
CA SER A 69 6.92 6.31 3.60
C SER A 69 7.49 6.91 2.32
N VAL A 70 6.70 6.92 1.26
CA VAL A 70 7.06 7.50 -0.03
C VAL A 70 6.28 8.78 -0.25
N ASP A 71 6.83 9.71 -1.01
CA ASP A 71 6.15 10.94 -1.41
C ASP A 71 5.03 10.64 -2.43
N LEU A 72 3.80 10.49 -1.92
CA LEU A 72 2.63 10.14 -2.73
C LEU A 72 2.26 11.27 -3.69
N GLU A 73 2.40 12.53 -3.29
CA GLU A 73 2.13 13.68 -4.16
C GLU A 73 3.07 13.71 -5.36
N ARG A 74 4.37 13.39 -5.15
CA ARG A 74 5.33 13.28 -6.24
C ARG A 74 4.95 12.16 -7.20
N ILE A 75 4.58 10.98 -6.67
CA ILE A 75 4.14 9.86 -7.51
C ILE A 75 2.83 10.20 -8.24
N GLN A 76 1.88 10.86 -7.59
CA GLN A 76 0.62 11.28 -8.20
C GLN A 76 0.87 12.22 -9.40
N ARG A 77 1.78 13.19 -9.27
CA ARG A 77 2.19 14.05 -10.40
C ARG A 77 2.77 13.23 -11.54
N LEU A 78 3.73 12.33 -11.25
CA LEU A 78 4.31 11.44 -12.27
C LEU A 78 3.25 10.56 -12.93
N ALA A 79 2.31 10.02 -12.16
CA ALA A 79 1.20 9.22 -12.68
C ALA A 79 0.28 10.03 -13.61
N SER A 80 0.05 11.30 -13.26
CA SER A 80 -0.70 12.21 -14.09
C SER A 80 0.02 12.54 -15.40
N ASP A 81 1.31 12.89 -15.33
CA ASP A 81 2.10 13.34 -16.47
C ASP A 81 2.39 12.18 -17.44
N HIS A 82 2.69 11.00 -16.93
CA HIS A 82 3.03 9.81 -17.72
C HIS A 82 1.89 8.82 -17.91
N GLN A 83 0.67 9.16 -17.46
CA GLN A 83 -0.57 8.43 -17.75
C GLN A 83 -0.57 6.96 -17.29
N PHE A 84 -0.01 6.64 -16.13
CA PHE A 84 -0.08 5.32 -15.51
C PHE A 84 -1.03 5.29 -14.30
N LEU A 85 -1.53 4.11 -13.95
CA LEU A 85 -2.38 3.88 -12.79
C LEU A 85 -1.53 3.89 -11.51
N PHE A 86 -1.96 4.63 -10.49
CA PHE A 86 -1.29 4.66 -9.19
C PHE A 86 -2.13 3.94 -8.13
N VAL A 87 -1.56 2.88 -7.56
CA VAL A 87 -2.21 2.00 -6.56
C VAL A 87 -1.43 2.02 -5.26
N VAL A 88 -2.11 2.24 -4.15
CA VAL A 88 -1.52 2.24 -2.81
C VAL A 88 -2.16 1.16 -1.95
N ASP A 89 -1.35 0.41 -1.21
CA ASP A 89 -1.79 -0.51 -0.17
C ASP A 89 -1.67 0.16 1.20
N ASP A 90 -2.79 0.33 1.89
CA ASP A 90 -2.88 0.95 3.21
C ASP A 90 -3.02 -0.06 4.36
N THR A 91 -2.81 -1.33 4.10
CA THR A 91 -3.06 -2.41 5.07
C THR A 91 -2.41 -2.16 6.44
N VAL A 92 -1.23 -1.54 6.48
CA VAL A 92 -0.51 -1.27 7.73
C VAL A 92 -1.05 -0.04 8.44
N ALA A 93 -1.15 1.08 7.74
CA ALA A 93 -1.66 2.33 8.33
C ALA A 93 -3.17 2.26 8.56
N THR A 94 -3.89 1.69 7.65
CA THR A 94 -5.36 1.71 7.54
C THR A 94 -5.94 3.11 7.30
N SER A 95 -7.17 3.16 6.84
CA SER A 95 -7.91 4.43 6.65
C SER A 95 -8.24 5.16 7.96
N VAL A 96 -7.90 4.60 9.12
CA VAL A 96 -8.06 5.25 10.43
C VAL A 96 -6.92 6.20 10.72
N ASN A 97 -5.69 5.83 10.31
CA ASN A 97 -4.50 6.64 10.56
C ASN A 97 -4.14 7.58 9.39
N VAL A 98 -4.50 7.22 8.14
CA VAL A 98 -4.13 7.97 6.93
C VAL A 98 -5.29 8.06 5.94
N GLU A 99 -5.41 9.19 5.27
CA GLU A 99 -6.38 9.38 4.17
C GLU A 99 -5.62 9.33 2.84
N LEU A 100 -5.75 8.25 2.08
CA LEU A 100 -4.96 8.02 0.87
C LEU A 100 -5.76 8.08 -0.44
N VAL A 101 -7.09 8.01 -0.38
CA VAL A 101 -7.94 7.94 -1.58
C VAL A 101 -7.74 9.15 -2.48
N SER A 102 -7.51 10.35 -1.92
CA SER A 102 -7.30 11.57 -2.69
C SER A 102 -5.94 11.66 -3.38
N TYR A 103 -4.98 10.82 -2.98
CA TYR A 103 -3.59 10.85 -3.48
C TYR A 103 -3.27 9.78 -4.53
N CYS A 104 -4.17 8.83 -4.76
CA CYS A 104 -3.96 7.74 -5.71
C CYS A 104 -5.23 7.43 -6.50
N ASP A 105 -5.15 6.54 -7.46
CA ASP A 105 -6.30 6.09 -8.24
C ASP A 105 -7.06 4.97 -7.54
N VAL A 106 -6.34 4.12 -6.82
CA VAL A 106 -6.86 2.92 -6.17
C VAL A 106 -6.17 2.71 -4.84
N VAL A 107 -6.94 2.46 -3.79
CA VAL A 107 -6.45 1.95 -2.50
C VAL A 107 -6.82 0.48 -2.38
N CYS A 108 -5.83 -0.36 -2.05
CA CYS A 108 -6.02 -1.77 -1.74
C CYS A 108 -5.77 -2.00 -0.25
N THR A 109 -6.60 -2.83 0.39
CA THR A 109 -6.45 -3.16 1.81
C THR A 109 -6.64 -4.65 2.02
N SER A 110 -5.73 -5.28 2.77
CA SER A 110 -5.98 -6.62 3.29
C SER A 110 -6.92 -6.59 4.49
N LEU A 111 -8.17 -6.93 4.28
CA LEU A 111 -9.16 -7.03 5.37
C LEU A 111 -8.85 -8.14 6.38
N THR A 112 -8.01 -9.10 5.98
CA THR A 112 -7.47 -10.16 6.85
C THR A 112 -6.72 -9.63 8.07
N LYS A 113 -6.07 -8.46 7.95
CA LYS A 113 -5.15 -7.88 8.93
C LYS A 113 -5.91 -7.04 9.96
N MET A 114 -5.65 -5.75 9.99
CA MET A 114 -6.19 -4.85 11.02
C MET A 114 -7.71 -4.76 11.00
N PHE A 115 -8.34 -4.82 9.81
CA PHE A 115 -9.78 -4.71 9.67
C PHE A 115 -10.52 -5.84 10.41
N SER A 116 -10.18 -7.10 10.14
CA SER A 116 -10.71 -8.24 10.88
C SER A 116 -10.11 -8.35 12.29
N GLY A 117 -8.80 -8.24 12.43
CA GLY A 117 -8.09 -8.29 13.71
C GLY A 117 -8.05 -9.66 14.43
N SER A 118 -8.80 -10.66 13.97
CA SER A 118 -8.99 -11.93 14.67
C SER A 118 -8.27 -13.13 14.04
N CYS A 119 -7.58 -12.94 12.93
CA CYS A 119 -6.78 -13.97 12.23
C CYS A 119 -7.57 -15.26 11.86
N ASN A 120 -8.87 -15.18 11.68
CA ASN A 120 -9.76 -16.32 11.43
C ASN A 120 -10.57 -16.21 10.14
N VAL A 121 -10.39 -15.14 9.38
CA VAL A 121 -11.05 -14.92 8.09
C VAL A 121 -10.11 -14.14 7.16
N MET A 122 -10.22 -14.37 5.87
CA MET A 122 -9.45 -13.69 4.85
C MET A 122 -10.36 -12.80 4.01
N GLY A 123 -9.82 -11.66 3.56
CA GLY A 123 -10.52 -10.78 2.65
C GLY A 123 -9.62 -9.65 2.17
N GLY A 124 -10.06 -8.97 1.14
CA GLY A 124 -9.41 -7.78 0.60
C GLY A 124 -10.45 -6.78 0.09
N SER A 125 -10.09 -5.52 0.06
CA SER A 125 -10.91 -4.47 -0.53
C SER A 125 -10.14 -3.68 -1.58
N ILE A 126 -10.89 -3.11 -2.52
CA ILE A 126 -10.41 -2.17 -3.53
C ILE A 126 -11.30 -0.94 -3.45
N ALA A 127 -10.74 0.21 -3.10
CA ALA A 127 -11.43 1.49 -3.12
C ALA A 127 -10.92 2.31 -4.31
N LEU A 128 -11.83 2.76 -5.16
CA LEU A 128 -11.51 3.59 -6.32
C LEU A 128 -11.67 5.06 -5.96
N ASN A 129 -10.68 5.88 -6.30
CA ASN A 129 -10.78 7.33 -6.19
C ASN A 129 -11.80 7.86 -7.20
N PRO A 130 -12.93 8.45 -6.78
CA PRO A 130 -13.94 8.97 -7.70
C PRO A 130 -13.47 10.16 -8.54
N GLN A 131 -12.38 10.82 -8.13
CA GLN A 131 -11.77 11.93 -8.87
C GLN A 131 -10.72 11.47 -9.88
N SER A 132 -10.35 10.17 -9.85
CA SER A 132 -9.37 9.62 -10.80
C SER A 132 -9.90 9.63 -12.22
N LYS A 133 -9.05 10.01 -13.17
CA LYS A 133 -9.33 9.87 -14.61
C LYS A 133 -9.60 8.42 -15.05
N PHE A 134 -9.12 7.44 -14.26
CA PHE A 134 -9.34 6.02 -14.51
C PHE A 134 -10.60 5.46 -13.84
N PHE A 135 -11.31 6.26 -13.03
CA PHE A 135 -12.45 5.79 -12.24
C PHE A 135 -13.49 5.05 -13.05
N SER A 136 -13.98 5.67 -14.13
CA SER A 136 -15.05 5.07 -14.95
C SER A 136 -14.60 3.77 -15.62
N THR A 137 -13.37 3.74 -16.11
CA THR A 137 -12.78 2.54 -16.74
C THR A 137 -12.61 1.42 -15.72
N MET A 138 -12.02 1.71 -14.56
CA MET A 138 -11.81 0.73 -13.51
C MET A 138 -13.14 0.19 -12.95
N LYS A 139 -14.10 1.08 -12.71
CA LYS A 139 -15.44 0.69 -12.24
C LYS A 139 -16.15 -0.21 -13.26
N GLY A 140 -16.04 0.08 -14.55
CA GLY A 140 -16.57 -0.76 -15.63
C GLY A 140 -15.92 -2.14 -15.62
N LEU A 141 -14.59 -2.21 -15.62
CA LEU A 141 -13.85 -3.47 -15.59
C LEU A 141 -14.18 -4.32 -14.36
N LEU A 142 -14.24 -3.71 -13.17
CA LEU A 142 -14.62 -4.42 -11.95
C LEU A 142 -16.05 -4.97 -12.07
N LYS A 143 -17.00 -4.18 -12.58
CA LYS A 143 -18.39 -4.62 -12.76
C LYS A 143 -18.50 -5.80 -13.74
N ASP A 144 -17.75 -5.74 -14.83
CA ASP A 144 -17.84 -6.72 -15.92
C ASP A 144 -17.09 -8.02 -15.60
N GLN A 145 -16.03 -7.94 -14.80
CA GLN A 145 -15.16 -9.08 -14.48
C GLN A 145 -15.32 -9.62 -13.05
N PHE A 146 -16.13 -8.93 -12.22
CA PHE A 146 -16.33 -9.36 -10.84
C PHE A 146 -17.11 -10.66 -10.79
N VAL A 147 -16.52 -11.65 -10.14
CA VAL A 147 -17.19 -12.91 -9.79
C VAL A 147 -17.23 -12.99 -8.27
N ASP A 148 -18.43 -13.02 -7.71
CA ASP A 148 -18.59 -13.18 -6.26
C ASP A 148 -18.21 -14.62 -5.87
N THR A 149 -16.99 -14.76 -5.37
CA THR A 149 -16.47 -16.02 -4.85
C THR A 149 -16.29 -15.97 -3.33
N TYR A 150 -16.76 -14.88 -2.69
CA TYR A 150 -16.59 -14.74 -1.25
C TYR A 150 -17.55 -15.69 -0.51
N PHE A 151 -16.99 -16.51 0.37
CA PHE A 151 -17.78 -17.49 1.11
C PHE A 151 -18.70 -16.78 2.11
N PRO A 152 -20.04 -16.94 2.02
CA PRO A 152 -20.97 -16.17 2.84
C PRO A 152 -20.77 -16.25 4.36
N PRO A 153 -20.39 -17.42 4.95
CA PRO A 153 -20.02 -17.45 6.37
C PRO A 153 -18.82 -16.57 6.73
N ASP A 154 -17.83 -16.45 5.82
CA ASP A 154 -16.66 -15.58 6.03
C ASP A 154 -17.05 -14.09 6.00
N ALA A 155 -18.03 -13.71 5.19
CA ALA A 155 -18.56 -12.35 5.17
C ALA A 155 -19.18 -11.98 6.53
N ASN A 156 -19.98 -12.89 7.14
CA ASN A 156 -20.55 -12.68 8.46
C ASN A 156 -19.48 -12.58 9.56
N VAL A 157 -18.43 -13.40 9.47
CA VAL A 157 -17.29 -13.33 10.39
C VAL A 157 -16.54 -12.02 10.22
N MET A 158 -16.29 -11.59 8.99
CA MET A 158 -15.62 -10.32 8.69
C MET A 158 -16.41 -9.12 9.24
N GLU A 159 -17.73 -9.07 9.00
CA GLU A 159 -18.60 -8.03 9.54
C GLU A 159 -18.54 -7.97 11.07
N LYS A 160 -18.69 -9.12 11.73
CA LYS A 160 -18.61 -9.19 13.19
C LYS A 160 -17.25 -8.73 13.72
N ASN A 161 -16.17 -9.16 13.08
CA ASN A 161 -14.82 -8.85 13.50
C ASN A 161 -14.47 -7.36 13.31
N SER A 162 -15.05 -6.70 12.32
CA SER A 162 -14.76 -5.29 12.01
C SER A 162 -15.56 -4.29 12.85
N ALA A 163 -16.48 -4.74 13.70
CA ALA A 163 -17.39 -3.87 14.45
C ALA A 163 -16.66 -2.83 15.32
N ASP A 164 -15.49 -3.16 15.85
CA ASP A 164 -14.65 -2.31 16.70
C ASP A 164 -13.32 -1.91 16.02
N PHE A 165 -13.26 -1.97 14.69
CA PHE A 165 -12.04 -1.77 13.91
C PHE A 165 -11.36 -0.44 14.23
N GLU A 166 -12.10 0.66 14.21
CA GLU A 166 -11.57 2.00 14.45
C GLU A 166 -10.97 2.12 15.86
N GLU A 167 -11.70 1.68 16.88
CA GLU A 167 -11.25 1.70 18.27
C GLU A 167 -9.97 0.87 18.45
N ARG A 168 -9.94 -0.34 17.89
CA ARG A 168 -8.76 -1.22 17.98
C ARG A 168 -7.53 -0.60 17.31
N VAL A 169 -7.70 0.04 16.16
CA VAL A 169 -6.58 0.69 15.45
C VAL A 169 -6.05 1.85 16.28
N LEU A 170 -6.90 2.70 16.83
CA LEU A 170 -6.48 3.83 17.68
C LEU A 170 -5.72 3.35 18.91
N ILE A 171 -6.22 2.31 19.59
CA ILE A 171 -5.54 1.73 20.77
C ILE A 171 -4.19 1.12 20.35
N ALA A 172 -4.15 0.38 19.23
CA ALA A 172 -2.93 -0.24 18.73
C ALA A 172 -1.88 0.81 18.37
N SER A 173 -2.26 1.90 17.72
CA SER A 173 -1.37 3.00 17.35
C SER A 173 -0.77 3.68 18.58
N GLN A 174 -1.58 3.99 19.60
CA GLN A 174 -1.10 4.57 20.86
C GLN A 174 -0.14 3.64 21.59
N ASN A 175 -0.43 2.34 21.63
CA ASN A 175 0.44 1.37 22.28
C ASN A 175 1.74 1.18 21.50
N ALA A 176 1.67 1.12 20.17
CA ALA A 176 2.85 0.98 19.31
C ALA A 176 3.82 2.18 19.48
N GLU A 177 3.30 3.41 19.54
CA GLU A 177 4.10 4.60 19.78
C GLU A 177 4.82 4.53 21.12
N ARG A 178 4.11 4.19 22.20
CA ARG A 178 4.71 4.05 23.55
C ARG A 178 5.78 2.98 23.58
N ILE A 179 5.54 1.84 22.93
CA ILE A 179 6.52 0.74 22.84
C ILE A 179 7.75 1.18 22.03
N ALA A 180 7.55 1.87 20.89
CA ALA A 180 8.64 2.37 20.09
C ALA A 180 9.52 3.36 20.89
N ASP A 181 8.92 4.27 21.64
CA ASP A 181 9.65 5.22 22.50
C ASP A 181 10.39 4.50 23.64
N MET A 182 9.78 3.50 24.26
CA MET A 182 10.43 2.68 25.28
C MET A 182 11.67 1.95 24.72
N LEU A 183 11.52 1.32 23.54
CA LEU A 183 12.60 0.57 22.90
C LEU A 183 13.74 1.48 22.45
N ARG A 184 13.47 2.69 21.99
CA ARG A 184 14.51 3.66 21.62
C ARG A 184 15.40 4.08 22.81
N ASN A 185 14.85 4.03 24.02
CA ASN A 185 15.56 4.37 25.25
C ASN A 185 16.28 3.15 25.87
N ASP A 186 16.15 1.96 25.30
CA ASP A 186 16.82 0.74 25.79
C ASP A 186 18.18 0.57 25.11
N ALA A 187 19.26 0.56 25.89
CA ALA A 187 20.63 0.44 25.41
C ALA A 187 20.95 -0.89 24.71
N THR A 188 20.10 -1.89 24.84
CA THR A 188 20.23 -3.20 24.18
C THR A 188 19.58 -3.23 22.79
N VAL A 189 18.79 -2.20 22.43
CA VAL A 189 18.10 -2.09 21.14
C VAL A 189 18.94 -1.22 20.21
N GLU A 190 19.38 -1.79 19.10
CA GLU A 190 20.20 -1.09 18.12
C GLU A 190 19.37 -0.13 17.26
N GLN A 191 18.19 -0.55 16.82
CA GLN A 191 17.33 0.26 15.93
C GLN A 191 15.85 -0.08 16.11
N VAL A 192 14.99 0.95 16.01
CA VAL A 192 13.53 0.83 16.05
C VAL A 192 12.96 1.37 14.74
N TYR A 193 12.18 0.55 14.04
CA TYR A 193 11.46 0.94 12.84
C TYR A 193 10.01 1.25 13.20
N TYR A 194 9.64 2.50 13.14
CA TYR A 194 8.28 3.01 13.38
C TYR A 194 8.11 4.32 12.60
N PRO A 195 6.92 4.71 12.10
CA PRO A 195 6.78 5.91 11.29
C PRO A 195 7.36 7.16 11.96
N LYS A 196 7.01 7.43 13.21
CA LYS A 196 7.64 8.46 14.02
C LYS A 196 9.08 8.06 14.36
N GLY A 197 10.04 8.96 14.14
CA GLY A 197 11.47 8.68 14.26
C GLY A 197 12.07 7.91 13.07
N ASN A 198 11.29 7.65 12.02
CA ASN A 198 11.80 7.14 10.75
C ASN A 198 12.41 8.30 9.92
N PRO A 199 13.42 8.08 9.08
CA PRO A 199 13.91 9.11 8.15
C PRO A 199 12.86 9.71 7.21
N THR A 200 11.70 9.07 7.09
CA THR A 200 10.56 9.51 6.28
C THR A 200 9.35 9.95 7.12
N GLU A 201 9.54 10.29 8.39
CA GLU A 201 8.49 10.77 9.30
C GLU A 201 7.74 11.96 8.71
N ASP A 202 8.47 12.99 8.26
CA ASP A 202 7.88 14.19 7.65
C ASP A 202 6.99 13.88 6.43
N ILE A 203 7.27 12.78 5.73
CA ILE A 203 6.43 12.33 4.63
C ILE A 203 5.17 11.65 5.16
N TYR A 204 5.32 10.79 6.17
CA TYR A 204 4.18 10.07 6.76
C TYR A 204 3.16 11.04 7.40
N GLU A 205 3.64 12.06 8.08
CA GLU A 205 2.78 13.04 8.79
C GLU A 205 1.98 13.97 7.87
N LYS A 206 2.23 13.94 6.55
CA LYS A 206 1.44 14.72 5.59
C LYS A 206 0.06 14.12 5.30
N TYR A 207 -0.11 12.85 5.55
CA TYR A 207 -1.27 12.07 5.16
C TYR A 207 -2.00 11.48 6.37
#